data_5f40597f754590d6beae44cb854dde38
#
_entry.id   5f40597f754590d6beae44cb854dde38
#
_cell.length_a   1.000
_cell.length_b   1.000
_cell.length_c   1.000
_cell.angle_alpha   90.00
_cell.angle_beta   90.00
_cell.angle_gamma   90.00
#
_symmetry.space_group_name_H-M   'P 1'
#
loop_
_entity.id
_entity.type
_entity.pdbx_description
1 polymer ?
#
loop_
_entity_poly.entity_id
_entity_poly.type
_entity_poly.pdbx_seq_one_letter_code
_entity_poly.pdbx_strand_id
1 'polypeptide(L)'
;MCTSCEPGTTNEAGDDASGENTSCDVTLCNEGEYVFSNQCVPCPPGTSNGSGNDPSGEDTLCDVIFCLENEYVLNHVCTSCEPGTINEAGDDASGENTSCDVTLCDVNQYVSSNQCVPCPPGTSNA
;
A
#
# COMPACT_ATOMS: atom_id res chain seq x y z
N MET A 1 -22.45 -36.03 16.24
CA MET A 1 -21.94 -35.06 17.19
C MET A 1 -21.39 -33.84 16.48
N CYS A 2 -21.76 -32.65 16.94
CA CYS A 2 -21.28 -31.41 16.34
C CYS A 2 -19.97 -30.99 16.99
N THR A 3 -19.00 -30.60 16.15
CA THR A 3 -17.67 -30.21 16.59
C THR A 3 -17.38 -28.80 16.08
N SER A 4 -16.67 -28.02 16.85
CA SER A 4 -16.26 -26.67 16.44
C SER A 4 -15.25 -26.72 15.31
N CYS A 5 -15.36 -25.77 14.39
CA CYS A 5 -14.36 -25.63 13.33
C CYS A 5 -13.02 -25.19 13.89
N GLU A 6 -11.93 -25.59 13.22
CA GLU A 6 -10.59 -25.14 13.60
C GLU A 6 -10.43 -23.65 13.31
N PRO A 7 -9.52 -22.98 14.04
CA PRO A 7 -9.27 -21.56 13.78
C PRO A 7 -9.00 -21.29 12.30
N GLY A 8 -9.60 -20.23 11.78
CA GLY A 8 -9.42 -19.85 10.38
C GLY A 8 -10.34 -20.55 9.39
N THR A 9 -11.22 -21.44 9.87
CA THR A 9 -12.17 -22.15 9.02
C THR A 9 -13.59 -21.87 9.48
N THR A 10 -14.54 -22.03 8.56
CA THR A 10 -15.95 -21.77 8.84
C THR A 10 -16.84 -22.84 8.22
N ASN A 11 -18.06 -22.91 8.72
CA ASN A 11 -19.07 -23.78 8.18
C ASN A 11 -20.43 -23.14 8.45
N GLU A 12 -21.34 -23.31 7.51
CA GLU A 12 -22.68 -22.75 7.66
C GLU A 12 -23.49 -23.59 8.65
N ALA A 13 -24.46 -22.94 9.29
CA ALA A 13 -25.37 -23.63 10.19
C ALA A 13 -26.26 -24.58 9.40
N GLY A 14 -26.74 -25.63 10.05
CA GLY A 14 -27.72 -26.53 9.47
C GLY A 14 -27.21 -27.92 9.12
N ASP A 15 -25.94 -28.22 9.44
CA ASP A 15 -25.46 -29.59 9.21
C ASP A 15 -26.21 -30.56 10.10
N ASP A 16 -26.52 -31.70 9.54
CA ASP A 16 -27.30 -32.75 10.20
C ASP A 16 -26.34 -33.69 10.95
N ALA A 17 -26.36 -33.61 12.29
CA ALA A 17 -25.46 -34.40 13.12
C ALA A 17 -25.71 -35.89 13.04
N SER A 18 -26.88 -36.30 12.55
CA SER A 18 -27.18 -37.72 12.38
C SER A 18 -26.75 -38.25 11.03
N GLY A 19 -26.32 -37.36 10.12
CA GLY A 19 -25.91 -37.74 8.77
C GLY A 19 -24.42 -38.00 8.66
N GLU A 20 -23.92 -37.81 7.44
CA GLU A 20 -22.52 -38.03 7.13
C GLU A 20 -21.63 -36.93 7.76
N ASN A 21 -20.35 -37.22 7.88
CA ASN A 21 -19.37 -36.22 8.33
C ASN A 21 -19.35 -35.06 7.35
N THR A 22 -19.23 -33.86 7.89
CA THR A 22 -19.07 -32.65 7.09
C THR A 22 -17.71 -32.03 7.45
N SER A 23 -17.38 -30.94 6.79
CA SER A 23 -16.09 -30.29 7.01
C SER A 23 -16.24 -28.78 7.01
N CYS A 24 -15.24 -28.12 7.60
CA CYS A 24 -15.18 -26.66 7.60
C CYS A 24 -14.38 -26.19 6.41
N ASP A 25 -14.76 -25.03 5.87
CA ASP A 25 -14.11 -24.46 4.70
C ASP A 25 -13.18 -23.31 5.10
N VAL A 26 -12.07 -23.18 4.39
CA VAL A 26 -11.15 -22.07 4.58
C VAL A 26 -11.68 -20.91 3.74
N THR A 27 -11.76 -19.73 4.37
CA THR A 27 -12.07 -18.49 3.64
C THR A 27 -10.77 -17.71 3.50
N LEU A 28 -10.25 -17.65 2.27
CA LEU A 28 -8.98 -16.97 2.02
C LEU A 28 -9.12 -15.47 2.20
N CYS A 29 -8.03 -14.83 2.64
CA CYS A 29 -8.02 -13.39 2.86
C CYS A 29 -8.11 -12.63 1.53
N ASN A 30 -8.71 -11.45 1.58
CA ASN A 30 -8.80 -10.56 0.44
C ASN A 30 -7.51 -9.76 0.28
N GLU A 31 -7.38 -9.11 -0.88
CA GLU A 31 -6.26 -8.20 -1.09
C GLU A 31 -6.26 -7.12 -0.02
N GLY A 32 -5.09 -6.78 0.49
CA GLY A 32 -4.98 -5.79 1.56
C GLY A 32 -5.22 -6.35 2.96
N GLU A 33 -5.30 -7.66 3.09
CA GLU A 33 -5.43 -8.31 4.39
C GLU A 33 -4.30 -9.31 4.61
N TYR A 34 -4.01 -9.59 5.87
CA TYR A 34 -3.00 -10.60 6.23
C TYR A 34 -3.57 -11.48 7.33
N VAL A 35 -2.92 -12.61 7.57
CA VAL A 35 -3.36 -13.57 8.60
C VAL A 35 -2.69 -13.24 9.92
N PHE A 36 -3.50 -13.05 10.94
CA PHE A 36 -3.03 -12.86 12.31
C PHE A 36 -3.91 -13.65 13.25
N SER A 37 -3.30 -14.57 13.99
CA SER A 37 -4.03 -15.44 14.94
C SER A 37 -5.23 -16.11 14.28
N ASN A 38 -5.01 -16.68 13.09
CA ASN A 38 -6.02 -17.42 12.34
C ASN A 38 -7.21 -16.56 11.88
N GLN A 39 -6.98 -15.27 11.72
CA GLN A 39 -8.00 -14.33 11.22
C GLN A 39 -7.42 -13.46 10.13
N CYS A 40 -8.28 -13.03 9.21
CA CYS A 40 -7.89 -12.06 8.19
C CYS A 40 -8.03 -10.66 8.78
N VAL A 41 -6.94 -9.90 8.78
CA VAL A 41 -6.87 -8.56 9.39
C VAL A 41 -6.41 -7.57 8.33
N PRO A 42 -7.00 -6.37 8.28
CA PRO A 42 -6.56 -5.36 7.31
C PRO A 42 -5.10 -4.98 7.55
N CYS A 43 -4.36 -4.77 6.45
CA CYS A 43 -2.98 -4.29 6.54
C CYS A 43 -2.93 -2.91 7.17
N PRO A 44 -1.86 -2.61 7.94
CA PRO A 44 -1.69 -1.25 8.46
C PRO A 44 -1.56 -0.23 7.32
N PRO A 45 -1.89 1.04 7.58
CA PRO A 45 -1.76 2.07 6.55
C PRO A 45 -0.35 2.09 5.95
N GLY A 46 -0.28 2.25 4.63
CA GLY A 46 1.00 2.31 3.92
C GLY A 46 1.62 0.96 3.62
N THR A 47 0.90 -0.13 3.88
CA THR A 47 1.37 -1.48 3.57
C THR A 47 0.33 -2.21 2.72
N SER A 48 0.76 -3.29 2.08
CA SER A 48 -0.10 -4.06 1.19
C SER A 48 0.19 -5.54 1.28
N ASN A 49 -0.77 -6.33 0.83
CA ASN A 49 -0.61 -7.78 0.73
C ASN A 49 -1.55 -8.31 -0.34
N GLY A 50 -1.13 -9.33 -1.06
CA GLY A 50 -1.96 -9.94 -2.08
C GLY A 50 -3.06 -10.79 -1.45
N SER A 51 -4.10 -11.09 -2.23
CA SER A 51 -5.18 -11.95 -1.78
C SER A 51 -4.71 -13.41 -1.74
N GLY A 52 -5.45 -14.23 -1.01
CA GLY A 52 -5.24 -15.68 -1.02
C GLY A 52 -4.50 -16.25 0.18
N ASN A 53 -4.19 -15.43 1.18
CA ASN A 53 -3.59 -15.96 2.40
C ASN A 53 -4.59 -16.87 3.12
N ASP A 54 -4.09 -17.94 3.69
CA ASP A 54 -4.90 -18.99 4.33
C ASP A 54 -4.95 -18.76 5.84
N PRO A 55 -6.12 -18.34 6.39
CA PRO A 55 -6.22 -18.06 7.82
C PRO A 55 -6.14 -19.31 8.70
N SER A 56 -6.21 -20.50 8.12
CA SER A 56 -6.01 -21.72 8.90
C SER A 56 -4.54 -22.06 9.08
N GLY A 57 -3.65 -21.34 8.36
CA GLY A 57 -2.22 -21.57 8.44
C GLY A 57 -1.51 -20.60 9.37
N GLU A 58 -0.23 -20.35 9.06
CA GLU A 58 0.60 -19.47 9.88
C GLU A 58 0.28 -18.00 9.61
N ASP A 59 0.68 -17.15 10.56
CA ASP A 59 0.56 -15.71 10.39
C ASP A 59 1.36 -15.26 9.17
N THR A 60 0.83 -14.26 8.46
CA THR A 60 1.51 -13.67 7.31
C THR A 60 1.81 -12.20 7.62
N LEU A 61 2.39 -11.50 6.66
CA LEU A 61 2.82 -10.11 6.85
C LEU A 61 2.41 -9.26 5.66
N CYS A 62 2.25 -7.98 5.92
CA CYS A 62 2.04 -7.00 4.85
C CYS A 62 3.37 -6.36 4.48
N ASP A 63 3.53 -6.00 3.21
CA ASP A 63 4.75 -5.38 2.70
C ASP A 63 4.60 -3.87 2.68
N VAL A 64 5.70 -3.16 2.98
CA VAL A 64 5.72 -1.70 2.93
C VAL A 64 5.59 -1.23 1.49
N ILE A 65 4.78 -0.20 1.27
CA ILE A 65 4.65 0.43 -0.03
C ILE A 65 5.69 1.55 -0.10
N PHE A 66 6.58 1.48 -1.09
CA PHE A 66 7.56 2.54 -1.33
C PHE A 66 7.07 3.42 -2.47
N CYS A 67 7.15 4.73 -2.26
CA CYS A 67 6.70 5.68 -3.28
C CYS A 67 7.66 5.72 -4.45
N LEU A 68 7.13 6.07 -5.62
CA LEU A 68 7.92 6.22 -6.84
C LEU A 68 8.58 7.60 -6.87
N GLU A 69 9.45 7.80 -7.87
CA GLU A 69 10.09 9.10 -8.06
C GLU A 69 9.03 10.18 -8.26
N ASN A 70 9.25 11.33 -7.64
CA ASN A 70 8.33 12.47 -7.70
C ASN A 70 6.99 12.21 -7.01
N GLU A 71 7.02 11.36 -6.00
CA GLU A 71 5.90 11.17 -5.09
C GLU A 71 6.38 11.38 -3.65
N TYR A 72 5.47 11.77 -2.79
CA TYR A 72 5.75 11.93 -1.37
C TYR A 72 4.65 11.25 -0.56
N VAL A 73 4.92 11.03 0.72
CA VAL A 73 3.97 10.36 1.60
C VAL A 73 3.09 11.38 2.29
N LEU A 74 1.77 11.23 2.11
CA LEU A 74 0.80 12.05 2.81
C LEU A 74 -0.25 11.12 3.41
N ASN A 75 -0.30 11.09 4.75
CA ASN A 75 -1.24 10.23 5.47
C ASN A 75 -1.18 8.78 4.96
N HIS A 76 0.04 8.25 4.84
CA HIS A 76 0.29 6.87 4.42
C HIS A 76 -0.12 6.57 2.97
N VAL A 77 -0.23 7.60 2.15
CA VAL A 77 -0.57 7.45 0.74
C VAL A 77 0.51 8.14 -0.10
N CYS A 78 1.00 7.45 -1.12
CA CYS A 78 1.95 8.06 -2.06
C CYS A 78 1.19 9.05 -2.93
N THR A 79 1.61 10.30 -2.90
CA THR A 79 0.95 11.43 -3.56
C THR A 79 1.93 12.09 -4.51
N SER A 80 1.47 12.45 -5.71
CA SER A 80 2.34 13.10 -6.69
C SER A 80 2.80 14.48 -6.21
N CYS A 81 4.07 14.78 -6.46
CA CYS A 81 4.62 16.12 -6.18
C CYS A 81 3.91 17.16 -7.05
N GLU A 82 3.80 18.38 -6.50
CA GLU A 82 3.23 19.49 -7.25
C GLU A 82 4.19 19.91 -8.39
N PRO A 83 3.66 20.52 -9.46
CA PRO A 83 4.52 21.00 -10.55
C PRO A 83 5.65 21.88 -10.01
N GLY A 84 6.86 21.66 -10.51
CA GLY A 84 8.03 22.41 -10.08
C GLY A 84 8.72 21.88 -8.84
N THR A 85 8.24 20.74 -8.29
CA THR A 85 8.88 20.10 -7.15
C THR A 85 9.24 18.66 -7.50
N ILE A 86 10.21 18.11 -6.77
CA ILE A 86 10.71 16.75 -7.02
C ILE A 86 10.94 16.03 -5.70
N ASN A 87 10.96 14.71 -5.80
CA ASN A 87 11.34 13.85 -4.69
C ASN A 87 11.93 12.56 -5.24
N GLU A 88 12.89 11.99 -4.52
CA GLU A 88 13.48 10.71 -4.93
C GLU A 88 12.53 9.57 -4.60
N ALA A 89 12.63 8.47 -5.35
CA ALA A 89 11.86 7.26 -5.08
C ALA A 89 12.33 6.62 -3.77
N GLY A 90 11.43 5.89 -3.12
CA GLY A 90 11.80 5.08 -1.97
C GLY A 90 11.23 5.54 -0.64
N ASP A 91 10.41 6.58 -0.62
CA ASP A 91 9.77 6.99 0.63
C ASP A 91 8.86 5.88 1.13
N ASP A 92 8.90 5.64 2.43
CA ASP A 92 8.16 4.58 3.11
C ASP A 92 6.77 5.08 3.49
N ALA A 93 5.74 4.57 2.80
CA ALA A 93 4.38 5.02 3.02
C ALA A 93 3.84 4.61 4.39
N SER A 94 4.47 3.66 5.07
CA SER A 94 4.04 3.27 6.41
C SER A 94 4.60 4.19 7.49
N GLY A 95 5.54 5.07 7.12
CA GLY A 95 6.19 5.99 8.06
C GLY A 95 5.55 7.36 8.10
N GLU A 96 6.36 8.35 8.43
CA GLU A 96 5.88 9.73 8.55
C GLU A 96 5.68 10.37 7.19
N ASN A 97 4.90 11.45 7.18
CA ASN A 97 4.72 12.25 5.97
C ASN A 97 6.08 12.78 5.50
N THR A 98 6.25 12.80 4.19
CA THR A 98 7.45 13.37 3.58
C THR A 98 7.04 14.59 2.74
N SER A 99 7.99 15.16 2.03
CA SER A 99 7.72 16.35 1.24
C SER A 99 8.57 16.37 -0.01
N CYS A 100 8.13 17.16 -0.99
CA CYS A 100 8.88 17.34 -2.23
C CYS A 100 9.70 18.62 -2.15
N ASP A 101 10.84 18.64 -2.84
CA ASP A 101 11.75 19.78 -2.83
C ASP A 101 11.54 20.65 -4.06
N VAL A 102 11.67 21.95 -3.88
CA VAL A 102 11.56 22.90 -4.97
C VAL A 102 12.71 22.71 -5.95
N THR A 103 12.42 22.72 -7.24
CA THR A 103 13.44 22.67 -8.27
C THR A 103 13.88 24.09 -8.57
N LEU A 104 15.16 24.40 -8.29
CA LEU A 104 15.72 25.72 -8.56
C LEU A 104 16.33 25.73 -9.97
N CYS A 105 16.08 26.80 -10.70
CA CYS A 105 16.62 26.93 -12.05
C CYS A 105 18.10 27.35 -11.98
N ASP A 106 18.86 26.93 -12.99
CA ASP A 106 20.25 27.31 -13.13
C ASP A 106 20.36 28.73 -13.72
N VAL A 107 21.58 29.25 -13.71
CA VAL A 107 21.86 30.53 -14.34
C VAL A 107 21.43 30.48 -15.80
N ASN A 108 20.81 31.58 -16.27
CA ASN A 108 20.33 31.71 -17.64
C ASN A 108 19.16 30.80 -17.99
N GLN A 109 18.44 30.40 -16.95
CA GLN A 109 17.16 29.70 -17.12
C GLN A 109 16.07 30.51 -16.42
N TYR A 110 14.84 30.35 -16.88
CA TYR A 110 13.70 30.98 -16.24
C TYR A 110 12.56 29.97 -16.12
N VAL A 111 11.60 30.29 -15.28
CA VAL A 111 10.48 29.39 -15.05
C VAL A 111 9.38 29.66 -16.05
N SER A 112 8.95 28.59 -16.76
CA SER A 112 7.82 28.64 -17.66
C SER A 112 7.00 27.37 -17.46
N SER A 113 5.74 27.52 -17.11
CA SER A 113 4.85 26.38 -16.85
C SER A 113 5.46 25.39 -15.83
N ASN A 114 6.00 25.93 -14.74
CA ASN A 114 6.62 25.15 -13.66
C ASN A 114 7.86 24.36 -14.10
N GLN A 115 8.51 24.79 -15.16
CA GLN A 115 9.73 24.16 -15.65
C GLN A 115 10.82 25.21 -15.86
N CYS A 116 12.08 24.77 -15.72
CA CYS A 116 13.22 25.62 -16.02
C CYS A 116 13.52 25.58 -17.51
N VAL A 117 13.52 26.73 -18.15
CA VAL A 117 13.68 26.86 -19.60
C VAL A 117 14.86 27.78 -19.88
N PRO A 118 15.70 27.47 -20.90
CA PRO A 118 16.81 28.35 -21.24
C PRO A 118 16.32 29.75 -21.67
N CYS A 119 17.03 30.78 -21.22
CA CYS A 119 16.71 32.13 -21.66
C CYS A 119 16.91 32.28 -23.18
N PRO A 120 16.07 33.06 -23.88
CA PRO A 120 16.25 33.29 -25.29
C PRO A 120 17.60 33.97 -25.59
N PRO A 121 18.15 33.78 -26.79
CA PRO A 121 19.41 34.45 -27.18
C PRO A 121 19.37 35.94 -26.89
N GLY A 122 20.45 36.46 -26.31
CA GLY A 122 20.54 37.89 -25.99
C GLY A 122 19.93 38.27 -24.63
N THR A 123 19.39 37.33 -23.88
CA THR A 123 18.84 37.59 -22.54
C THR A 123 19.55 36.74 -21.50
N SER A 124 19.42 37.12 -20.24
CA SER A 124 20.03 36.39 -19.15
C SER A 124 19.18 36.49 -17.89
N ASN A 125 19.39 35.52 -16.97
CA ASN A 125 18.74 35.51 -15.67
C ASN A 125 19.73 34.95 -14.66
N ALA A 126 19.86 35.63 -13.53
CA ALA A 126 20.83 35.23 -12.50
C ALA A 126 20.18 34.30 -11.48
#